data_e2db57e509eb4e1c51b2064999546aef
#
_entry.id   e2db57e509eb4e1c51b2064999546aef
#
_cell.length_a   1.000
_cell.length_b   1.000
_cell.length_c   1.000
_cell.angle_alpha   90.00
_cell.angle_beta   90.00
_cell.angle_gamma   90.00
#
_symmetry.space_group_name_H-M   'P 1'
#
loop_
_entity.id
_entity.type
_entity.pdbx_description
1 polymer ?
#
loop_
_entity_poly.entity_id
_entity_poly.type
_entity_poly.pdbx_seq_one_letter_code
_entity_poly.pdbx_strand_id
1 'polypeptide(L)'
;MWRYCVLFINGGIYLDIKLSCVNGFKLIGLTNKEHFVKDRPANSVYNAFMCCRKGNILLFMAIRQIVANVKSRYYGKTALSPTGPELLGSIILKYKIPVNIDMTHYHGGGYVLYKKRFVISTEYKEYNDERNVLYRKNDTKRYDKLWASRNIYK
;
A
#
# COMPACT_ATOMS: atom_id res chain seq x y z
N MET A 1 0.61 -3.11 -8.60
CA MET A 1 0.25 -4.51 -8.92
C MET A 1 1.29 -5.52 -8.49
N TRP A 2 2.58 -5.33 -8.82
CA TRP A 2 3.67 -6.30 -8.51
C TRP A 2 3.65 -6.81 -7.04
N ARG A 3 3.56 -5.92 -6.04
CA ARG A 3 3.51 -6.28 -4.62
C ARG A 3 2.38 -7.27 -4.27
N TYR A 4 1.22 -7.12 -4.91
CA TYR A 4 0.07 -8.02 -4.68
C TYR A 4 0.33 -9.40 -5.26
N CYS A 5 0.94 -9.49 -6.46
CA CYS A 5 1.28 -10.77 -7.08
C CYS A 5 2.32 -11.53 -6.26
N VAL A 6 3.39 -10.85 -5.82
CA VAL A 6 4.45 -11.48 -5.02
C VAL A 6 3.92 -12.00 -3.69
N LEU A 7 3.14 -11.18 -2.96
CA LEU A 7 2.54 -11.59 -1.70
C LEU A 7 1.47 -12.67 -1.88
N PHE A 8 0.68 -12.63 -2.96
CA PHE A 8 -0.30 -13.69 -3.24
C PHE A 8 0.37 -15.04 -3.48
N ILE A 9 1.48 -15.07 -4.21
CA ILE A 9 2.20 -16.30 -4.55
C ILE A 9 3.00 -16.84 -3.35
N ASN A 10 3.69 -15.97 -2.63
CA ASN A 10 4.66 -16.37 -1.60
C ASN A 10 4.16 -16.16 -0.17
N GLY A 11 3.23 -15.24 0.07
CA GLY A 11 2.95 -14.71 1.39
C GLY A 11 4.11 -13.87 1.91
N GLY A 12 4.11 -13.58 3.22
CA GLY A 12 5.19 -12.87 3.90
C GLY A 12 4.86 -11.41 4.19
N ILE A 13 5.90 -10.61 4.33
CA ILE A 13 5.81 -9.19 4.69
C ILE A 13 6.38 -8.34 3.56
N TYR A 14 5.59 -7.41 3.08
CA TYR A 14 5.99 -6.40 2.10
C TYR A 14 6.14 -5.03 2.79
N LEU A 15 7.24 -4.36 2.51
CA LEU A 15 7.46 -2.96 2.88
C LEU A 15 7.92 -2.17 1.66
N ASP A 16 7.37 -0.96 1.47
CA ASP A 16 7.99 0.03 0.56
C ASP A 16 9.37 0.42 1.11
N ILE A 17 10.32 0.69 0.23
CA ILE A 17 11.69 1.07 0.59
C ILE A 17 11.76 2.31 1.51
N LYS A 18 10.74 3.15 1.51
CA LYS A 18 10.64 4.32 2.39
C LYS A 18 10.31 3.99 3.85
N LEU A 19 10.00 2.74 4.16
CA LEU A 19 9.61 2.31 5.51
C LEU A 19 10.79 1.76 6.27
N SER A 20 10.93 2.16 7.54
CA SER A 20 11.94 1.62 8.47
C SER A 20 11.32 1.26 9.81
N CYS A 21 11.75 0.13 10.39
CA CYS A 21 11.35 -0.23 11.75
C CYS A 21 11.97 0.72 12.78
N VAL A 22 11.18 1.13 13.77
CA VAL A 22 11.61 2.03 14.84
C VAL A 22 11.33 1.43 16.23
N ASN A 23 11.90 2.03 17.28
CA ASN A 23 11.68 1.64 18.68
C ASN A 23 11.93 0.15 18.97
N GLY A 24 12.94 -0.43 18.33
CA GLY A 24 13.30 -1.85 18.49
C GLY A 24 12.27 -2.84 17.95
N PHE A 25 11.32 -2.38 17.13
CA PHE A 25 10.32 -3.26 16.54
C PHE A 25 10.95 -4.25 15.56
N LYS A 26 10.56 -5.53 15.69
CA LYS A 26 11.05 -6.61 14.83
C LYS A 26 9.89 -7.21 14.05
N LEU A 27 10.02 -7.30 12.74
CA LEU A 27 9.00 -7.83 11.82
C LEU A 27 8.63 -9.30 12.12
N ILE A 28 9.56 -10.08 12.67
CA ILE A 28 9.31 -11.48 13.04
C ILE A 28 8.14 -11.62 14.02
N GLY A 29 7.84 -10.61 14.81
CA GLY A 29 6.70 -10.59 15.71
C GLY A 29 5.33 -10.52 15.01
N LEU A 30 5.30 -10.34 13.69
CA LEU A 30 4.08 -10.28 12.89
C LEU A 30 3.75 -11.57 12.15
N THR A 31 4.57 -12.62 12.28
CA THR A 31 4.44 -13.83 11.45
C THR A 31 3.31 -14.78 11.87
N ASN A 32 2.67 -14.53 13.00
CA ASN A 32 1.62 -15.40 13.57
C ASN A 32 0.25 -15.21 12.89
N LYS A 33 -0.01 -14.05 12.29
CA LYS A 33 -1.26 -13.73 11.61
C LYS A 33 -1.06 -12.69 10.51
N GLU A 34 -2.11 -12.40 9.77
CA GLU A 34 -2.09 -11.33 8.77
C GLU A 34 -2.26 -9.97 9.43
N HIS A 35 -1.60 -8.93 8.90
CA HIS A 35 -1.68 -7.56 9.35
C HIS A 35 -1.83 -6.62 8.17
N PHE A 36 -2.88 -5.81 8.21
CA PHE A 36 -3.10 -4.71 7.30
C PHE A 36 -3.18 -3.40 8.05
N VAL A 37 -2.87 -2.32 7.38
CA VAL A 37 -2.78 -0.99 7.97
C VAL A 37 -3.93 -0.13 7.48
N LYS A 38 -4.72 0.44 8.40
CA LYS A 38 -5.72 1.45 8.07
C LYS A 38 -5.04 2.70 7.55
N ASP A 39 -5.54 3.26 6.45
CA ASP A 39 -5.02 4.48 5.84
C ASP A 39 -6.06 5.61 5.85
N ARG A 40 -5.71 6.76 5.35
CA ARG A 40 -6.59 7.86 4.94
C ARG A 40 -6.68 7.91 3.41
N PRO A 41 -7.82 8.28 2.81
CA PRO A 41 -9.11 8.54 3.43
C PRO A 41 -9.76 7.32 4.07
N ALA A 42 -10.88 7.53 4.77
CA ALA A 42 -11.63 6.45 5.40
C ALA A 42 -11.88 5.29 4.42
N ASN A 43 -11.81 4.07 4.91
CA ASN A 43 -11.95 2.83 4.12
C ASN A 43 -10.80 2.55 3.11
N SER A 44 -9.62 3.13 3.32
CA SER A 44 -8.41 2.79 2.56
C SER A 44 -7.48 1.89 3.36
N VAL A 45 -6.69 1.07 2.66
CA VAL A 45 -5.65 0.21 3.23
C VAL A 45 -4.28 0.68 2.76
N TYR A 46 -3.40 1.04 3.70
CA TYR A 46 -2.05 1.50 3.41
C TYR A 46 -1.21 0.37 2.82
N ASN A 47 -1.12 0.32 1.52
CA ASN A 47 -0.49 -0.76 0.78
C ASN A 47 1.04 -0.67 0.69
N ALA A 48 1.65 0.28 1.39
CA ALA A 48 3.09 0.36 1.55
C ALA A 48 3.62 -0.65 2.59
N PHE A 49 2.73 -1.14 3.48
CA PHE A 49 3.00 -2.23 4.39
C PHE A 49 1.86 -3.25 4.36
N MET A 50 2.18 -4.51 4.14
CA MET A 50 1.23 -5.63 4.18
C MET A 50 1.93 -6.89 4.69
N CYS A 51 1.28 -7.60 5.61
CA CYS A 51 1.70 -8.91 6.07
C CYS A 51 0.55 -9.90 5.86
N CYS A 52 0.75 -10.92 5.03
CA CYS A 52 -0.32 -11.87 4.73
C CYS A 52 0.21 -13.26 4.36
N ARG A 53 -0.68 -14.23 4.42
CA ARG A 53 -0.40 -15.60 4.00
C ARG A 53 -0.43 -15.70 2.48
N LYS A 54 0.26 -16.71 1.96
CA LYS A 54 0.12 -17.15 0.58
C LYS A 54 -1.35 -17.43 0.24
N GLY A 55 -1.78 -17.03 -0.96
CA GLY A 55 -3.16 -17.24 -1.41
C GLY A 55 -4.18 -16.28 -0.79
N ASN A 56 -3.74 -15.16 -0.17
CA ASN A 56 -4.65 -14.20 0.46
C ASN A 56 -5.73 -13.72 -0.51
N ILE A 57 -7.01 -13.88 -0.12
CA ILE A 57 -8.17 -13.61 -0.99
C ILE A 57 -8.30 -12.11 -1.35
N LEU A 58 -7.95 -11.19 -0.44
CA LEU A 58 -7.99 -9.75 -0.74
C LEU A 58 -7.03 -9.42 -1.89
N LEU A 59 -5.82 -10.00 -1.86
CA LEU A 59 -4.81 -9.76 -2.91
C LEU A 59 -5.23 -10.38 -4.25
N PHE A 60 -5.83 -11.58 -4.24
CA PHE A 60 -6.40 -12.18 -5.44
C PHE A 60 -7.47 -11.28 -6.08
N MET A 61 -8.42 -10.81 -5.29
CA MET A 61 -9.47 -9.92 -5.76
C MET A 61 -8.91 -8.58 -6.25
N ALA A 62 -7.87 -8.05 -5.58
CA ALA A 62 -7.20 -6.84 -6.01
C ALA A 62 -6.51 -7.01 -7.37
N ILE A 63 -5.81 -8.11 -7.61
CA ILE A 63 -5.19 -8.41 -8.91
C ILE A 63 -6.24 -8.49 -10.00
N ARG A 64 -7.34 -9.22 -9.78
CA ARG A 64 -8.45 -9.31 -10.74
C ARG A 64 -9.06 -7.94 -11.05
N GLN A 65 -9.31 -7.13 -10.02
CA GLN A 65 -9.89 -5.79 -10.20
C GLN A 65 -8.92 -4.86 -10.94
N ILE A 66 -7.62 -4.94 -10.69
CA ILE A 66 -6.62 -4.16 -11.45
C ILE A 66 -6.66 -4.54 -12.93
N VAL A 67 -6.71 -5.83 -13.26
CA VAL A 67 -6.83 -6.28 -14.66
C VAL A 67 -8.10 -5.72 -15.30
N ALA A 68 -9.24 -5.75 -14.60
CA ALA A 68 -10.49 -5.16 -15.09
C ALA A 68 -10.36 -3.64 -15.27
N ASN A 69 -9.74 -2.93 -14.33
CA ASN A 69 -9.52 -1.48 -14.40
C ASN A 69 -8.66 -1.10 -15.60
N VAL A 70 -7.61 -1.88 -15.89
CA VAL A 70 -6.76 -1.67 -17.08
C VAL A 70 -7.56 -1.87 -18.37
N LYS A 71 -8.30 -2.98 -18.48
CA LYS A 71 -9.14 -3.27 -19.67
C LYS A 71 -10.18 -2.19 -19.95
N SER A 72 -10.80 -1.63 -18.90
CA SER A 72 -11.81 -0.58 -19.00
C SER A 72 -11.24 0.85 -18.99
N ARG A 73 -9.92 1.02 -18.91
CA ARG A 73 -9.24 2.31 -18.73
C ARG A 73 -9.82 3.12 -17.55
N TYR A 74 -10.09 2.43 -16.43
CA TYR A 74 -10.70 3.04 -15.24
C TYR A 74 -9.72 3.96 -14.52
N TYR A 75 -10.08 5.23 -14.34
CA TYR A 75 -9.27 6.23 -13.63
C TYR A 75 -9.67 6.42 -12.17
N GLY A 76 -10.92 6.12 -11.81
CA GLY A 76 -11.42 6.36 -10.47
C GLY A 76 -11.50 7.83 -10.07
N LYS A 77 -11.71 8.07 -8.78
CA LYS A 77 -11.81 9.43 -8.20
C LYS A 77 -10.45 10.06 -7.92
N THR A 78 -9.45 9.27 -7.61
CA THR A 78 -8.09 9.70 -7.29
C THR A 78 -7.06 8.81 -7.96
N ALA A 79 -5.80 9.23 -7.97
CA ALA A 79 -4.69 8.42 -8.45
C ALA A 79 -4.49 7.10 -7.66
N LEU A 80 -5.10 6.97 -6.48
CA LEU A 80 -5.03 5.78 -5.62
C LEU A 80 -6.15 4.76 -5.92
N SER A 81 -7.19 5.17 -6.69
CA SER A 81 -8.33 4.31 -6.97
C SER A 81 -8.04 3.13 -7.90
N PRO A 82 -7.23 3.26 -8.98
CA PRO A 82 -7.03 2.16 -9.93
C PRO A 82 -6.26 0.97 -9.36
N THR A 83 -5.25 1.20 -8.50
CA THR A 83 -4.30 0.16 -8.06
C THR A 83 -3.82 0.30 -6.61
N GLY A 84 -4.21 1.37 -5.94
CA GLY A 84 -3.65 1.82 -4.65
C GLY A 84 -4.47 1.45 -3.41
N PRO A 85 -4.30 2.20 -2.32
CA PRO A 85 -4.98 2.01 -1.05
C PRO A 85 -6.50 1.99 -1.13
N GLU A 86 -7.10 2.85 -1.96
CA GLU A 86 -8.55 2.94 -2.14
C GLU A 86 -9.11 1.68 -2.81
N LEU A 87 -8.37 1.06 -3.75
CA LEU A 87 -8.78 -0.19 -4.35
C LEU A 87 -8.94 -1.30 -3.30
N LEU A 88 -7.95 -1.50 -2.43
CA LEU A 88 -8.03 -2.52 -1.39
C LEU A 88 -9.22 -2.28 -0.46
N GLY A 89 -9.41 -1.05 -0.02
CA GLY A 89 -10.53 -0.69 0.84
C GLY A 89 -11.88 -0.93 0.18
N SER A 90 -12.03 -0.56 -1.10
CA SER A 90 -13.27 -0.77 -1.86
C SER A 90 -13.61 -2.26 -2.02
N ILE A 91 -12.61 -3.11 -2.21
CA ILE A 91 -12.78 -4.57 -2.31
C ILE A 91 -13.24 -5.14 -0.98
N ILE A 92 -12.62 -4.76 0.13
CA ILE A 92 -13.02 -5.20 1.48
C ILE A 92 -14.49 -4.89 1.72
N LEU A 93 -14.91 -3.65 1.44
CA LEU A 93 -16.29 -3.21 1.64
C LEU A 93 -17.27 -3.95 0.72
N LYS A 94 -16.95 -4.00 -0.58
CA LYS A 94 -17.83 -4.59 -1.59
C LYS A 94 -18.09 -6.08 -1.35
N TYR A 95 -17.04 -6.82 -1.00
CA TYR A 95 -17.11 -8.29 -0.86
C TYR A 95 -17.12 -8.76 0.60
N LYS A 96 -17.15 -7.82 1.56
CA LYS A 96 -17.15 -8.11 3.01
C LYS A 96 -16.03 -9.08 3.40
N ILE A 97 -14.84 -8.88 2.80
CA ILE A 97 -13.69 -9.77 3.06
C ILE A 97 -13.21 -9.56 4.49
N PRO A 98 -13.15 -10.63 5.30
CA PRO A 98 -12.60 -10.54 6.64
C PRO A 98 -11.07 -10.33 6.58
N VAL A 99 -10.62 -9.16 7.00
CA VAL A 99 -9.19 -8.81 7.08
C VAL A 99 -8.84 -8.29 8.48
N ASN A 100 -7.68 -8.66 8.96
CA ASN A 100 -7.18 -8.12 10.21
C ASN A 100 -6.51 -6.76 9.99
N ILE A 101 -7.23 -5.67 10.27
CA ILE A 101 -6.73 -4.30 10.19
C ILE A 101 -6.44 -3.84 11.62
N ASP A 102 -5.28 -4.20 12.16
CA ASP A 102 -4.87 -3.92 13.53
C ASP A 102 -3.72 -2.91 13.64
N MET A 103 -3.34 -2.32 12.52
CA MET A 103 -2.36 -1.25 12.43
C MET A 103 -2.99 0.01 11.83
N THR A 104 -2.42 1.18 12.12
CA THR A 104 -2.94 2.47 11.62
C THR A 104 -1.79 3.34 11.12
N HIS A 105 -1.93 3.88 9.92
CA HIS A 105 -1.06 4.91 9.40
C HIS A 105 -1.38 6.25 10.06
N TYR A 106 -0.46 6.76 10.86
CA TYR A 106 -0.57 8.04 11.55
C TYR A 106 0.09 9.15 10.74
N HIS A 107 -0.72 9.89 9.99
CA HIS A 107 -0.23 10.91 9.05
C HIS A 107 0.43 12.11 9.75
N GLY A 108 0.00 12.46 10.96
CA GLY A 108 0.53 13.61 11.71
C GLY A 108 1.99 13.50 12.14
N GLY A 109 2.60 12.33 12.02
CA GLY A 109 4.01 12.12 12.38
C GLY A 109 4.76 11.18 11.45
N GLY A 110 4.12 10.68 10.38
CA GLY A 110 4.79 9.78 9.44
C GLY A 110 5.14 8.41 10.04
N TYR A 111 4.20 7.82 10.79
CA TYR A 111 4.42 6.53 11.45
C TYR A 111 3.27 5.55 11.21
N VAL A 112 3.57 4.26 11.34
CA VAL A 112 2.56 3.21 11.52
C VAL A 112 2.52 2.84 13.00
N LEU A 113 1.30 2.82 13.55
CA LEU A 113 1.00 2.39 14.92
C LEU A 113 0.57 0.92 14.92
N TYR A 114 1.10 0.17 15.89
CA TYR A 114 0.65 -1.17 16.26
C TYR A 114 0.58 -1.27 17.79
N LYS A 115 -0.54 -1.72 18.31
CA LYS A 115 -0.76 -1.81 19.79
C LYS A 115 -0.42 -0.49 20.51
N LYS A 116 -0.85 0.64 19.94
CA LYS A 116 -0.63 2.02 20.45
C LYS A 116 0.85 2.46 20.50
N ARG A 117 1.76 1.78 19.80
CA ARG A 117 3.18 2.14 19.70
C ARG A 117 3.53 2.47 18.26
N PHE A 118 4.41 3.44 18.05
CA PHE A 118 5.03 3.69 16.76
C PHE A 118 6.03 2.56 16.47
N VAL A 119 5.79 1.81 15.40
CA VAL A 119 6.59 0.62 15.05
C VAL A 119 7.33 0.74 13.74
N ILE A 120 6.81 1.56 12.82
CA ILE A 120 7.42 1.80 11.50
C ILE A 120 7.37 3.30 11.23
N SER A 121 8.50 3.90 10.86
CA SER A 121 8.58 5.22 10.24
C SER A 121 8.21 5.09 8.76
N THR A 122 7.40 6.01 8.23
CA THR A 122 6.98 6.00 6.82
C THR A 122 7.91 6.76 5.90
N GLU A 123 8.90 7.45 6.48
CA GLU A 123 9.96 8.17 5.77
C GLU A 123 11.20 8.23 6.66
N TYR A 124 12.38 8.22 6.07
CA TYR A 124 13.65 8.47 6.74
C TYR A 124 14.53 9.37 5.88
N LYS A 125 15.51 10.03 6.52
CA LYS A 125 16.25 11.13 5.91
C LYS A 125 16.93 10.72 4.61
N GLU A 126 17.70 9.63 4.63
CA GLU A 126 18.48 9.14 3.50
C GLU A 126 17.59 8.85 2.28
N TYR A 127 16.44 8.24 2.50
CA TYR A 127 15.44 8.01 1.45
C TYR A 127 14.90 9.34 0.87
N ASN A 128 14.61 10.31 1.74
CA ASN A 128 14.09 11.60 1.28
C ASN A 128 15.12 12.38 0.46
N ASP A 129 16.38 12.35 0.87
CA ASP A 129 17.49 13.01 0.15
C ASP A 129 17.65 12.40 -1.25
N GLU A 130 17.71 11.08 -1.37
CA GLU A 130 17.82 10.37 -2.65
C GLU A 130 16.58 10.58 -3.53
N ARG A 131 15.37 10.45 -2.96
CA ARG A 131 14.12 10.69 -3.66
C ARG A 131 14.06 12.08 -4.27
N ASN A 132 14.50 13.11 -3.54
CA ASN A 132 14.48 14.49 -4.04
C ASN A 132 15.42 14.66 -5.24
N VAL A 133 16.59 14.01 -5.24
CA VAL A 133 17.51 14.01 -6.39
C VAL A 133 16.87 13.31 -7.60
N LEU A 134 16.25 12.16 -7.39
CA LEU A 134 15.61 11.37 -8.47
C LEU A 134 14.40 12.10 -9.08
N TYR A 135 13.57 12.73 -8.26
CA TYR A 135 12.39 13.46 -8.75
C TYR A 135 12.73 14.74 -9.47
N ARG A 136 13.80 15.45 -9.12
CA ARG A 136 14.28 16.60 -9.90
C ARG A 136 14.62 16.21 -11.34
N LYS A 137 15.14 14.98 -11.55
CA LYS A 137 15.52 14.47 -12.89
C LYS A 137 14.36 13.88 -13.69
N ASN A 138 13.29 13.38 -13.05
CA ASN A 138 12.23 12.56 -13.67
C ASN A 138 10.79 12.92 -13.24
N ASP A 139 10.51 14.18 -12.95
CA ASP A 139 9.22 14.63 -12.38
C ASP A 139 7.99 14.28 -13.23
N THR A 140 8.15 14.22 -14.56
CA THR A 140 7.05 13.92 -15.50
C THR A 140 6.55 12.47 -15.47
N LYS A 141 7.30 11.54 -14.84
CA LYS A 141 6.95 10.11 -14.78
C LYS A 141 6.22 9.70 -13.48
N ARG A 142 5.93 10.65 -12.60
CA ARG A 142 5.18 10.36 -11.38
C ARG A 142 3.75 9.91 -11.71
N TYR A 143 3.30 8.84 -11.04
CA TYR A 143 1.99 8.22 -11.31
C TYR A 143 0.81 9.18 -11.09
N ASP A 144 0.90 10.10 -10.13
CA ASP A 144 -0.11 11.12 -9.86
C ASP A 144 -0.23 12.13 -11.00
N LYS A 145 0.89 12.57 -11.58
CA LYS A 145 0.91 13.42 -12.77
C LYS A 145 0.39 12.70 -14.01
N LEU A 146 0.80 11.44 -14.19
CA LEU A 146 0.28 10.61 -15.29
C LEU A 146 -1.22 10.36 -15.15
N TRP A 147 -1.72 10.20 -13.93
CA TRP A 147 -3.15 10.07 -13.67
C TRP A 147 -3.89 11.38 -13.98
N ALA A 148 -3.38 12.52 -13.49
CA ALA A 148 -3.97 13.84 -13.73
C ALA A 148 -4.04 14.20 -15.21
N SER A 149 -3.00 13.86 -15.99
CA SER A 149 -2.93 14.05 -17.43
C SER A 149 -3.64 12.97 -18.27
N ARG A 150 -4.31 12.00 -17.62
CA ARG A 150 -5.00 10.86 -18.28
C ARG A 150 -4.08 9.97 -19.13
N ASN A 151 -2.82 9.80 -18.72
CA ASN A 151 -1.77 9.07 -19.45
C ASN A 151 -1.27 7.80 -18.71
N ILE A 152 -2.05 7.24 -17.77
CA ILE A 152 -1.64 5.99 -17.07
C ILE A 152 -1.88 4.73 -17.90
N TYR A 153 -2.70 4.81 -18.95
CA TYR A 153 -2.97 3.70 -19.86
C TYR A 153 -2.46 4.09 -21.27
N LYS A 154 -1.40 3.45 -21.69
CA LYS A 154 -0.86 3.57 -23.04
C LYS A 154 -1.44 2.50 -23.95
#